data_1f081d4bfb30f74bde21bd714120f43e
#
_entry.id   1f081d4bfb30f74bde21bd714120f43e
#
_cell.length_a   1.000
_cell.length_b   1.000
_cell.length_c   1.000
_cell.angle_alpha   90.00
_cell.angle_beta   90.00
_cell.angle_gamma   90.00
#
_symmetry.space_group_name_H-M   'P 1'
#
loop_
_entity.id
_entity.type
_entity.pdbx_description
1 polymer ?
#
loop_
_entity_poly.entity_id
_entity_poly.type
_entity_poly.pdbx_seq_one_letter_code
_entity_poly.pdbx_strand_id
1 'polypeptide(L)'
;MIDNIATINKEFLKNFPEIYLRPSKINKFLNKHSNEVEKNLKNKFLSLNLDKSFAIYANGGFGRKEIFPISDVDISIIEKDVPKNYRNLEEFISFLWDQGYKVGHSVRSLSDIKKISKTDLKEFTSYLTRRSIVSNKEMDTKINNALSKLWSKNDFFNAKYVEQQKRHFEFFSSAYNLEPNIKESPGTLRDFHSALWILQHCFGLDSLNEISKSKILHGEWNNAIDAYNFIKSLRFATNIFTNRNILNFEAQVEIARKAKLGTRTAKSLSLIHI
;
A
#
# COMPACT_ATOMS: atom_id res chain seq x y z
N MET A 1 22.90 -10.28 -3.59
CA MET A 1 22.95 -8.81 -3.40
C MET A 1 21.54 -8.31 -3.63
N ILE A 2 20.93 -7.74 -2.61
CA ILE A 2 19.59 -7.17 -2.70
C ILE A 2 19.77 -5.83 -3.36
N ASP A 3 19.10 -5.62 -4.50
CA ASP A 3 19.13 -4.34 -5.18
C ASP A 3 18.47 -3.29 -4.26
N ASN A 4 19.31 -2.44 -3.68
CA ASN A 4 18.88 -1.29 -2.89
C ASN A 4 17.92 -0.43 -3.72
N ILE A 5 17.00 0.30 -3.09
CA ILE A 5 16.07 1.26 -3.74
C ILE A 5 16.81 2.13 -4.77
N ALA A 6 18.05 2.53 -4.49
CA ALA A 6 18.90 3.26 -5.42
C ALA A 6 19.22 2.46 -6.70
N THR A 7 19.38 1.15 -6.61
CA THR A 7 19.64 0.26 -7.77
C THR A 7 18.37 0.03 -8.56
N ILE A 8 17.24 -0.16 -7.89
CA ILE A 8 15.91 -0.26 -8.50
C ILE A 8 15.57 1.02 -9.25
N ASN A 9 15.82 2.18 -8.64
CA ASN A 9 15.63 3.48 -9.28
C ASN A 9 16.54 3.65 -10.52
N LYS A 10 17.79 3.18 -10.47
CA LYS A 10 18.71 3.23 -11.63
C LYS A 10 18.27 2.30 -12.76
N GLU A 11 17.86 1.07 -12.46
CA GLU A 11 17.36 0.12 -13.45
C GLU A 11 16.05 0.65 -14.08
N PHE A 12 15.15 1.18 -13.24
CA PHE A 12 13.92 1.79 -13.71
C PHE A 12 14.18 3.01 -14.61
N LEU A 13 15.10 3.89 -14.22
CA LEU A 13 15.45 5.07 -15.01
C LEU A 13 16.07 4.70 -16.37
N LYS A 14 16.80 3.59 -16.47
CA LYS A 14 17.32 3.07 -17.76
C LYS A 14 16.19 2.63 -18.70
N ASN A 15 15.13 2.04 -18.16
CA ASN A 15 13.98 1.53 -18.92
C ASN A 15 12.82 2.54 -18.98
N PHE A 16 13.04 3.74 -18.51
CA PHE A 16 12.03 4.74 -18.22
C PHE A 16 11.22 5.23 -19.43
N PRO A 17 11.77 5.45 -20.64
CA PRO A 17 10.97 5.95 -21.77
C PRO A 17 9.83 5.01 -22.18
N GLU A 18 9.98 3.71 -21.93
CA GLU A 18 8.99 2.72 -22.35
C GLU A 18 7.92 2.40 -21.29
N ILE A 19 8.21 2.68 -20.00
CA ILE A 19 7.33 2.26 -18.88
C ILE A 19 6.46 3.42 -18.41
N TYR A 20 6.79 4.63 -18.82
CA TYR A 20 6.24 5.86 -18.30
C TYR A 20 4.74 6.02 -18.52
N LEU A 21 3.99 6.27 -17.44
CA LEU A 21 2.54 6.35 -17.42
C LEU A 21 1.82 5.18 -18.14
N ARG A 22 2.44 3.99 -18.18
CA ARG A 22 1.80 2.77 -18.67
C ARG A 22 1.37 1.92 -17.48
N PRO A 23 0.10 1.98 -17.03
CA PRO A 23 -0.38 1.34 -15.81
C PRO A 23 -0.04 -0.15 -15.74
N SER A 24 -0.19 -0.91 -16.81
CA SER A 24 0.10 -2.34 -16.85
C SER A 24 1.58 -2.67 -16.58
N LYS A 25 2.50 -1.88 -17.14
CA LYS A 25 3.94 -2.05 -16.92
C LYS A 25 4.34 -1.68 -15.49
N ILE A 26 3.77 -0.59 -14.96
CA ILE A 26 3.98 -0.15 -13.57
C ILE A 26 3.46 -1.20 -12.60
N ASN A 27 2.24 -1.71 -12.80
CA ASN A 27 1.69 -2.77 -11.96
C ASN A 27 2.56 -4.03 -11.98
N LYS A 28 3.05 -4.44 -13.15
CA LYS A 28 3.98 -5.58 -13.28
C LYS A 28 5.27 -5.33 -12.51
N PHE A 29 5.83 -4.12 -12.59
CA PHE A 29 7.03 -3.74 -11.85
C PHE A 29 6.80 -3.78 -10.34
N LEU A 30 5.74 -3.13 -9.82
CA LEU A 30 5.41 -3.11 -8.40
C LEU A 30 5.19 -4.52 -7.84
N ASN A 31 4.50 -5.39 -8.62
CA ASN A 31 4.32 -6.80 -8.26
C ASN A 31 5.64 -7.57 -8.19
N LYS A 32 6.50 -7.41 -9.22
CA LYS A 32 7.81 -8.07 -9.27
C LYS A 32 8.65 -7.66 -8.07
N HIS A 33 8.78 -6.35 -7.83
CA HIS A 33 9.53 -5.81 -6.72
C HIS A 33 9.00 -6.30 -5.35
N SER A 34 7.68 -6.24 -5.14
CA SER A 34 7.07 -6.75 -3.91
C SER A 34 7.31 -8.25 -3.71
N ASN A 35 7.30 -9.05 -4.78
CA ASN A 35 7.59 -10.49 -4.70
C ASN A 35 9.06 -10.77 -4.36
N GLU A 36 10.00 -9.96 -4.84
CA GLU A 36 11.42 -10.07 -4.52
C GLU A 36 11.67 -9.76 -3.03
N VAL A 37 11.08 -8.67 -2.53
CA VAL A 37 11.13 -8.33 -1.11
C VAL A 37 10.54 -9.46 -0.27
N GLU A 38 9.36 -9.96 -0.62
CA GLU A 38 8.71 -11.08 0.07
C GLU A 38 9.58 -12.32 0.12
N LYS A 39 10.18 -12.71 -1.01
CA LYS A 39 11.07 -13.87 -1.10
C LYS A 39 12.27 -13.75 -0.14
N ASN A 40 12.88 -12.57 -0.07
CA ASN A 40 14.00 -12.33 0.81
C ASN A 40 13.61 -12.41 2.29
N LEU A 41 12.51 -11.76 2.65
CA LEU A 41 11.96 -11.82 4.02
C LEU A 41 11.60 -13.25 4.42
N LYS A 42 10.92 -13.98 3.54
CA LYS A 42 10.53 -15.38 3.77
C LYS A 42 11.74 -16.27 3.98
N ASN A 43 12.75 -16.17 3.11
CA ASN A 43 13.96 -16.99 3.20
C ASN A 43 14.69 -16.77 4.52
N LYS A 44 14.92 -15.51 4.91
CA LYS A 44 15.57 -15.19 6.19
C LYS A 44 14.74 -15.65 7.38
N PHE A 45 13.42 -15.43 7.34
CA PHE A 45 12.52 -15.84 8.41
C PHE A 45 12.53 -17.35 8.66
N LEU A 46 12.51 -18.14 7.58
CA LEU A 46 12.57 -19.59 7.66
C LEU A 46 13.98 -20.10 8.08
N SER A 47 15.06 -19.46 7.62
CA SER A 47 16.42 -19.85 8.01
C SER A 47 16.67 -19.69 9.52
N LEU A 48 15.96 -18.80 10.18
CA LEU A 48 15.99 -18.60 11.61
C LEU A 48 14.97 -19.46 12.40
N ASN A 49 14.25 -20.35 11.73
CA ASN A 49 13.19 -21.20 12.31
C ASN A 49 12.11 -20.42 13.06
N LEU A 50 11.81 -19.21 12.62
CA LEU A 50 10.80 -18.34 13.25
C LEU A 50 9.38 -18.78 12.98
N ASP A 51 9.14 -19.53 11.90
CA ASP A 51 7.83 -20.08 11.51
C ASP A 51 7.19 -20.99 12.55
N LYS A 52 7.97 -21.54 13.48
CA LYS A 52 7.47 -22.37 14.60
C LYS A 52 6.70 -21.53 15.63
N SER A 53 7.19 -20.36 15.96
CA SER A 53 6.66 -19.50 17.03
C SER A 53 5.92 -18.27 16.52
N PHE A 54 6.16 -17.87 15.25
CA PHE A 54 5.63 -16.65 14.68
C PHE A 54 5.00 -16.88 13.31
N ALA A 55 4.10 -15.98 12.94
CA ALA A 55 3.63 -15.78 11.57
C ALA A 55 4.04 -14.38 11.12
N ILE A 56 4.34 -14.20 9.83
CA ILE A 56 4.68 -12.91 9.25
C ILE A 56 3.71 -12.55 8.13
N TYR A 57 3.25 -11.30 8.15
CA TYR A 57 2.31 -10.73 7.18
C TYR A 57 2.85 -9.44 6.59
N ALA A 58 2.58 -9.24 5.32
CA ALA A 58 2.74 -7.96 4.63
C ALA A 58 1.49 -7.12 4.84
N ASN A 59 1.65 -5.85 5.20
CA ASN A 59 0.56 -4.92 5.46
C ASN A 59 0.58 -3.74 4.47
N GLY A 60 -0.45 -2.92 4.49
CA GLY A 60 -0.52 -1.67 3.75
C GLY A 60 -0.21 -1.82 2.25
N GLY A 61 0.72 -1.00 1.74
CA GLY A 61 1.19 -1.06 0.36
C GLY A 61 1.85 -2.39 0.02
N PHE A 62 2.66 -2.93 0.93
CA PHE A 62 3.30 -4.24 0.74
C PHE A 62 2.27 -5.38 0.71
N GLY A 63 1.22 -5.31 1.54
CA GLY A 63 0.10 -6.26 1.51
C GLY A 63 -0.57 -6.32 0.13
N ARG A 64 -0.77 -5.16 -0.50
CA ARG A 64 -1.36 -5.04 -1.85
C ARG A 64 -0.36 -5.27 -3.00
N LYS A 65 0.91 -5.59 -2.71
CA LYS A 65 2.00 -5.67 -3.69
C LYS A 65 2.28 -4.34 -4.41
N GLU A 66 2.19 -3.25 -3.67
CA GLU A 66 2.35 -1.88 -4.14
C GLU A 66 3.47 -1.14 -3.38
N ILE A 67 4.68 -1.73 -3.35
CA ILE A 67 5.86 -1.05 -2.81
C ILE A 67 6.35 -0.05 -3.86
N PHE A 68 6.02 1.22 -3.65
CA PHE A 68 6.53 2.33 -4.48
C PHE A 68 7.96 2.71 -4.07
N PRO A 69 8.71 3.46 -4.90
CA PRO A 69 10.12 3.77 -4.65
C PRO A 69 10.43 4.39 -3.28
N ILE A 70 9.47 5.13 -2.71
CA ILE A 70 9.63 5.76 -1.38
C ILE A 70 8.70 5.16 -0.32
N SER A 71 8.07 4.01 -0.63
CA SER A 71 7.18 3.35 0.33
C SER A 71 7.97 2.65 1.43
N ASP A 72 7.40 2.68 2.62
CA ASP A 72 7.81 1.79 3.70
C ASP A 72 7.41 0.34 3.34
N VAL A 73 8.17 -0.62 3.88
CA VAL A 73 7.83 -2.04 3.87
C VAL A 73 7.19 -2.36 5.21
N ASP A 74 5.85 -2.39 5.24
CA ASP A 74 5.09 -2.62 6.46
C ASP A 74 4.86 -4.11 6.68
N ILE A 75 5.27 -4.63 7.85
CA ILE A 75 5.09 -6.03 8.24
C ILE A 75 4.51 -6.16 9.64
N SER A 76 3.71 -7.19 9.84
CA SER A 76 3.28 -7.64 11.16
C SER A 76 3.82 -9.03 11.45
N ILE A 77 4.48 -9.18 12.58
CA ILE A 77 4.95 -10.45 13.13
C ILE A 77 3.99 -10.80 14.26
N ILE A 78 3.32 -11.95 14.14
CA ILE A 78 2.28 -12.36 15.08
C ILE A 78 2.76 -13.59 15.83
N GLU A 79 2.74 -13.52 17.15
CA GLU A 79 3.08 -14.64 18.03
C GLU A 79 2.01 -15.72 17.93
N LYS A 80 2.41 -16.94 17.64
CA LYS A 80 1.56 -18.13 17.68
C LYS A 80 1.44 -18.68 19.08
N ASP A 81 2.61 -18.78 19.75
CA ASP A 81 2.80 -19.22 21.12
C ASP A 81 3.87 -18.34 21.77
N VAL A 82 3.89 -18.29 23.12
CA VAL A 82 4.94 -17.54 23.83
C VAL A 82 6.29 -18.16 23.53
N PRO A 83 7.18 -17.48 22.81
CA PRO A 83 8.47 -18.04 22.44
C PRO A 83 9.38 -18.16 23.66
N LYS A 84 10.14 -19.24 23.72
CA LYS A 84 11.14 -19.46 24.80
C LYS A 84 12.31 -18.48 24.71
N ASN A 85 12.58 -17.94 23.52
CA ASN A 85 13.70 -17.05 23.25
C ASN A 85 13.38 -16.14 22.03
N TYR A 86 13.64 -14.85 22.19
CA TYR A 86 13.46 -13.84 21.13
C TYR A 86 14.72 -13.56 20.29
N ARG A 87 15.87 -14.18 20.61
CA ARG A 87 17.15 -13.89 19.94
C ARG A 87 17.07 -13.99 18.41
N ASN A 88 16.42 -15.02 17.89
CA ASN A 88 16.28 -15.18 16.44
C ASN A 88 15.34 -14.11 15.83
N LEU A 89 14.37 -13.64 16.59
CA LEU A 89 13.51 -12.54 16.18
C LEU A 89 14.28 -11.21 16.13
N GLU A 90 15.13 -10.95 17.12
CA GLU A 90 16.00 -9.77 17.14
C GLU A 90 16.97 -9.78 15.94
N GLU A 91 17.54 -10.95 15.62
CA GLU A 91 18.37 -11.12 14.42
C GLU A 91 17.58 -10.84 13.13
N PHE A 92 16.33 -11.29 13.07
CA PHE A 92 15.46 -11.00 11.93
C PHE A 92 15.15 -9.51 11.81
N ILE A 93 14.86 -8.84 12.92
CA ILE A 93 14.59 -7.39 12.93
C ILE A 93 15.84 -6.60 12.52
N SER A 94 17.02 -6.98 13.01
CA SER A 94 18.28 -6.37 12.57
C SER A 94 18.50 -6.55 11.07
N PHE A 95 18.24 -7.75 10.55
CA PHE A 95 18.31 -8.01 9.12
C PHE A 95 17.36 -7.10 8.32
N LEU A 96 16.15 -6.79 8.81
CA LEU A 96 15.23 -5.90 8.12
C LEU A 96 15.82 -4.49 7.91
N TRP A 97 16.50 -3.97 8.91
CA TRP A 97 17.13 -2.65 8.83
C TRP A 97 18.33 -2.63 7.87
N ASP A 98 19.10 -3.74 7.83
CA ASP A 98 20.26 -3.87 6.96
C ASP A 98 19.91 -3.96 5.46
N GLN A 99 18.63 -4.21 5.12
CA GLN A 99 18.18 -4.29 3.73
C GLN A 99 18.11 -2.94 3.01
N GLY A 100 18.32 -1.83 3.70
CA GLY A 100 18.19 -0.48 3.13
C GLY A 100 16.76 -0.07 2.80
N TYR A 101 15.76 -0.84 3.24
CA TYR A 101 14.36 -0.46 3.19
C TYR A 101 13.97 0.33 4.43
N LYS A 102 13.06 1.27 4.26
CA LYS A 102 12.36 1.85 5.39
C LYS A 102 11.29 0.87 5.85
N VAL A 103 11.55 0.18 6.97
CA VAL A 103 10.69 -0.90 7.45
C VAL A 103 9.83 -0.41 8.62
N GLY A 104 8.51 -0.50 8.45
CA GLY A 104 7.55 -0.45 9.55
C GLY A 104 7.29 -1.89 10.04
N HIS A 105 7.55 -2.17 11.31
CA HIS A 105 7.26 -3.51 11.85
C HIS A 105 6.54 -3.44 13.18
N SER A 106 5.75 -4.48 13.45
CA SER A 106 5.15 -4.72 14.78
C SER A 106 5.24 -6.19 15.14
N VAL A 107 5.49 -6.47 16.43
CA VAL A 107 5.44 -7.81 17.01
C VAL A 107 4.29 -7.82 18.01
N ARG A 108 3.32 -8.70 17.83
CA ARG A 108 2.08 -8.68 18.64
C ARG A 108 1.49 -10.07 18.83
N SER A 109 0.87 -10.27 19.96
CA SER A 109 -0.03 -11.41 20.19
C SER A 109 -1.41 -11.15 19.54
N LEU A 110 -2.22 -12.20 19.42
CA LEU A 110 -3.61 -12.05 18.95
C LEU A 110 -4.45 -11.16 19.89
N SER A 111 -4.18 -11.18 21.20
CA SER A 111 -4.85 -10.33 22.17
C SER A 111 -4.54 -8.86 21.95
N ASP A 112 -3.28 -8.53 21.64
CA ASP A 112 -2.86 -7.15 21.35
C ASP A 112 -3.48 -6.63 20.06
N ILE A 113 -3.49 -7.46 19.01
CA ILE A 113 -4.16 -7.12 17.75
C ILE A 113 -5.62 -6.76 17.99
N LYS A 114 -6.34 -7.61 18.75
CA LYS A 114 -7.74 -7.38 19.08
C LYS A 114 -7.93 -6.07 19.87
N LYS A 115 -7.09 -5.83 20.87
CA LYS A 115 -7.16 -4.63 21.73
C LYS A 115 -6.92 -3.35 20.93
N ILE A 116 -5.84 -3.31 20.15
CA ILE A 116 -5.47 -2.12 19.37
C ILE A 116 -6.46 -1.87 18.25
N SER A 117 -6.83 -2.90 17.49
CA SER A 117 -7.75 -2.77 16.36
C SER A 117 -9.17 -2.34 16.77
N LYS A 118 -9.52 -2.48 18.05
CA LYS A 118 -10.81 -2.00 18.59
C LYS A 118 -10.87 -0.47 18.67
N THR A 119 -9.75 0.19 18.91
CA THR A 119 -9.66 1.64 19.17
C THR A 119 -8.95 2.40 18.07
N ASP A 120 -8.09 1.75 17.31
CA ASP A 120 -7.32 2.35 16.20
C ASP A 120 -7.81 1.84 14.85
N LEU A 121 -8.50 2.73 14.11
CA LEU A 121 -9.02 2.44 12.78
C LEU A 121 -7.92 2.16 11.75
N LYS A 122 -6.74 2.80 11.89
CA LYS A 122 -5.60 2.60 10.96
C LYS A 122 -5.01 1.20 11.15
N GLU A 123 -4.85 0.78 12.41
CA GLU A 123 -4.41 -0.57 12.73
C GLU A 123 -5.41 -1.61 12.24
N PHE A 124 -6.70 -1.40 12.46
CA PHE A 124 -7.74 -2.30 11.95
C PHE A 124 -7.67 -2.44 10.42
N THR A 125 -7.61 -1.34 9.68
CA THR A 125 -7.51 -1.37 8.21
C THR A 125 -6.20 -1.97 7.71
N SER A 126 -5.10 -1.85 8.46
CA SER A 126 -3.84 -2.51 8.16
C SER A 126 -3.98 -4.03 8.17
N TYR A 127 -4.70 -4.57 9.16
CA TYR A 127 -4.98 -6.01 9.23
C TYR A 127 -6.03 -6.48 8.22
N LEU A 128 -6.95 -5.64 7.77
CA LEU A 128 -7.88 -6.01 6.69
C LEU A 128 -7.13 -6.33 5.39
N THR A 129 -6.14 -5.52 5.06
CA THR A 129 -5.36 -5.66 3.80
C THR A 129 -4.11 -6.51 3.96
N ARG A 130 -3.95 -7.22 5.09
CA ARG A 130 -2.79 -8.08 5.31
C ARG A 130 -2.74 -9.22 4.30
N ARG A 131 -1.54 -9.61 3.94
CA ARG A 131 -1.26 -10.76 3.10
C ARG A 131 -0.21 -11.64 3.78
N SER A 132 -0.48 -12.93 3.86
CA SER A 132 0.43 -13.89 4.46
C SER A 132 1.74 -13.99 3.67
N ILE A 133 2.88 -13.90 4.35
CA ILE A 133 4.21 -14.24 3.84
C ILE A 133 4.59 -15.63 4.35
N VAL A 134 4.51 -15.86 5.67
CA VAL A 134 4.66 -17.17 6.31
C VAL A 134 3.58 -17.29 7.40
N SER A 135 2.58 -18.10 7.14
CA SER A 135 1.47 -18.36 8.06
C SER A 135 0.84 -19.72 7.73
N ASN A 136 -0.14 -20.11 8.52
CA ASN A 136 -1.00 -21.25 8.23
C ASN A 136 -2.47 -20.82 8.29
N LYS A 137 -3.36 -21.66 7.74
CA LYS A 137 -4.81 -21.39 7.69
C LYS A 137 -5.43 -21.19 9.08
N GLU A 138 -4.92 -21.89 10.09
CA GLU A 138 -5.41 -21.76 11.46
C GLU A 138 -5.16 -20.35 12.00
N MET A 139 -3.94 -19.80 11.84
CA MET A 139 -3.60 -18.45 12.27
C MET A 139 -4.41 -17.40 11.51
N ASP A 140 -4.55 -17.56 10.18
CA ASP A 140 -5.36 -16.65 9.37
C ASP A 140 -6.82 -16.63 9.85
N THR A 141 -7.38 -17.79 10.19
CA THR A 141 -8.73 -17.92 10.75
C THR A 141 -8.83 -17.26 12.14
N LYS A 142 -7.84 -17.47 13.03
CA LYS A 142 -7.81 -16.85 14.36
C LYS A 142 -7.81 -15.31 14.25
N ILE A 143 -7.01 -14.76 13.34
CA ILE A 143 -6.95 -13.29 13.13
C ILE A 143 -8.29 -12.80 12.56
N ASN A 144 -8.85 -13.46 11.54
CA ASN A 144 -10.14 -13.08 10.98
C ASN A 144 -11.24 -13.08 12.04
N ASN A 145 -11.31 -14.10 12.87
CA ASN A 145 -12.28 -14.20 13.97
C ASN A 145 -12.06 -13.11 15.03
N ALA A 146 -10.81 -12.77 15.32
CA ALA A 146 -10.49 -11.71 16.26
C ALA A 146 -10.95 -10.32 15.77
N LEU A 147 -10.89 -10.08 14.45
CA LEU A 147 -11.21 -8.79 13.83
C LEU A 147 -12.70 -8.65 13.46
N SER A 148 -13.37 -9.74 13.08
CA SER A 148 -14.71 -9.71 12.45
C SER A 148 -15.80 -9.04 13.29
N LYS A 149 -15.65 -9.02 14.63
CA LYS A 149 -16.64 -8.47 15.57
C LYS A 149 -16.22 -7.13 16.21
N LEU A 150 -15.11 -6.53 15.77
CA LEU A 150 -14.59 -5.32 16.41
C LEU A 150 -15.35 -4.06 15.98
N TRP A 151 -15.73 -4.02 14.72
CA TRP A 151 -16.45 -2.89 14.14
C TRP A 151 -17.73 -3.39 13.47
N SER A 152 -18.88 -2.79 13.81
CA SER A 152 -20.09 -3.01 13.01
C SER A 152 -19.90 -2.38 11.64
N LYS A 153 -20.66 -2.83 10.63
CA LYS A 153 -20.60 -2.25 9.28
C LYS A 153 -20.87 -0.75 9.29
N ASN A 154 -21.85 -0.30 10.08
CA ASN A 154 -22.23 1.11 10.18
C ASN A 154 -21.14 1.92 10.91
N ASP A 155 -20.62 1.43 12.04
CA ASP A 155 -19.59 2.15 12.78
C ASP A 155 -18.31 2.29 11.95
N PHE A 156 -17.92 1.22 11.25
CA PHE A 156 -16.76 1.25 10.37
C PHE A 156 -16.94 2.24 9.21
N PHE A 157 -18.09 2.19 8.53
CA PHE A 157 -18.41 3.14 7.46
C PHE A 157 -18.33 4.59 7.97
N ASN A 158 -19.01 4.90 9.07
CA ASN A 158 -19.02 6.23 9.65
C ASN A 158 -17.62 6.69 10.08
N ALA A 159 -16.84 5.81 10.70
CA ALA A 159 -15.46 6.12 11.09
C ALA A 159 -14.57 6.42 9.88
N LYS A 160 -14.71 5.65 8.79
CA LYS A 160 -13.97 5.89 7.54
C LYS A 160 -14.43 7.16 6.84
N TYR A 161 -15.72 7.46 6.88
CA TYR A 161 -16.25 8.70 6.33
C TYR A 161 -15.71 9.92 7.08
N VAL A 162 -15.73 9.90 8.42
CA VAL A 162 -15.19 10.99 9.24
C VAL A 162 -13.68 11.15 9.01
N GLU A 163 -12.92 10.05 8.95
CA GLU A 163 -11.48 10.09 8.63
C GLU A 163 -11.24 10.74 7.25
N GLN A 164 -12.05 10.38 6.25
CA GLN A 164 -11.94 10.96 4.90
C GLN A 164 -12.25 12.46 4.90
N GLN A 165 -13.35 12.88 5.57
CA GLN A 165 -13.71 14.30 5.66
C GLN A 165 -12.60 15.12 6.33
N LYS A 166 -12.04 14.61 7.44
CA LYS A 166 -10.93 15.26 8.13
C LYS A 166 -9.71 15.40 7.22
N ARG A 167 -9.32 14.33 6.52
CA ARG A 167 -8.20 14.36 5.58
C ARG A 167 -8.47 15.34 4.43
N HIS A 168 -9.67 15.32 3.85
CA HIS A 168 -10.03 16.26 2.78
C HIS A 168 -9.95 17.70 3.26
N PHE A 169 -10.41 18.00 4.48
CA PHE A 169 -10.30 19.33 5.05
C PHE A 169 -8.84 19.76 5.24
N GLU A 170 -7.97 18.88 5.73
CA GLU A 170 -6.51 19.16 5.87
C GLU A 170 -5.85 19.51 4.53
N PHE A 171 -6.27 18.92 3.43
CA PHE A 171 -5.72 19.18 2.09
C PHE A 171 -6.50 20.24 1.30
N PHE A 172 -7.73 20.56 1.70
CA PHE A 172 -8.59 21.54 1.03
C PHE A 172 -8.40 22.96 1.55
N SER A 173 -7.77 23.13 2.72
CA SER A 173 -7.50 24.45 3.31
C SER A 173 -6.53 25.31 2.47
N SER A 174 -5.83 24.69 1.50
CA SER A 174 -5.16 25.37 0.40
C SER A 174 -6.03 25.26 -0.85
N ALA A 175 -6.99 26.16 -1.01
CA ALA A 175 -8.06 26.15 -2.03
C ALA A 175 -7.59 26.05 -3.50
N TYR A 176 -6.30 26.02 -3.76
CA TYR A 176 -5.67 25.81 -5.05
C TYR A 176 -4.37 25.03 -4.87
N ASN A 177 -4.48 23.79 -4.41
CA ASN A 177 -3.29 22.97 -4.31
C ASN A 177 -2.86 22.52 -5.71
N LEU A 178 -2.15 23.40 -6.40
CA LEU A 178 -1.59 23.15 -7.73
C LEU A 178 -0.49 22.05 -7.69
N GLU A 179 -0.04 21.67 -6.51
CA GLU A 179 0.95 20.63 -6.26
C GLU A 179 0.36 19.53 -5.36
N PRO A 180 -0.58 18.69 -5.87
CA PRO A 180 -1.31 17.74 -5.05
C PRO A 180 -0.42 16.62 -4.51
N ASN A 181 -0.75 16.15 -3.30
CA ASN A 181 -0.22 14.89 -2.78
C ASN A 181 -0.98 13.72 -3.42
N ILE A 182 -0.33 13.00 -4.33
CA ILE A 182 -0.94 11.89 -5.11
C ILE A 182 -1.40 10.71 -4.24
N LYS A 183 -0.97 10.65 -3.00
CA LYS A 183 -1.40 9.62 -2.06
C LYS A 183 -2.59 10.06 -1.20
N GLU A 184 -2.57 11.30 -0.68
CA GLU A 184 -3.46 11.71 0.41
C GLU A 184 -4.49 12.78 0.04
N SER A 185 -4.27 13.57 -1.03
CA SER A 185 -5.22 14.62 -1.46
C SER A 185 -6.58 14.03 -1.90
N PRO A 186 -7.67 14.81 -1.88
CA PRO A 186 -8.96 14.38 -2.40
C PRO A 186 -8.88 13.81 -3.82
N GLY A 187 -9.61 12.72 -4.10
CA GLY A 187 -9.62 12.05 -5.39
C GLY A 187 -8.38 11.21 -5.71
N THR A 188 -7.47 11.02 -4.74
CA THR A 188 -6.21 10.26 -4.94
C THR A 188 -6.25 8.85 -4.36
N LEU A 189 -5.09 8.18 -4.27
CA LEU A 189 -5.00 6.77 -3.87
C LEU A 189 -5.66 6.45 -2.55
N ARG A 190 -5.62 7.36 -1.57
CA ARG A 190 -6.22 7.10 -0.26
C ARG A 190 -7.73 6.99 -0.32
N ASP A 191 -8.40 7.75 -1.17
CA ASP A 191 -9.85 7.66 -1.34
C ASP A 191 -10.24 6.31 -1.94
N PHE A 192 -9.50 5.86 -2.95
CA PHE A 192 -9.70 4.54 -3.52
C PHE A 192 -9.47 3.42 -2.47
N HIS A 193 -8.40 3.52 -1.68
CA HIS A 193 -8.15 2.56 -0.59
C HIS A 193 -9.26 2.59 0.46
N SER A 194 -9.80 3.76 0.80
CA SER A 194 -10.94 3.87 1.73
C SER A 194 -12.17 3.16 1.20
N ALA A 195 -12.47 3.32 -0.09
CA ALA A 195 -13.56 2.58 -0.76
C ALA A 195 -13.31 1.06 -0.73
N LEU A 196 -12.08 0.60 -1.02
CA LEU A 196 -11.73 -0.83 -0.93
C LEU A 196 -11.94 -1.39 0.47
N TRP A 197 -11.51 -0.69 1.52
CA TRP A 197 -11.71 -1.15 2.90
C TRP A 197 -13.19 -1.23 3.29
N ILE A 198 -14.01 -0.29 2.82
CA ILE A 198 -15.46 -0.31 3.04
C ILE A 198 -16.08 -1.51 2.30
N LEU A 199 -15.72 -1.74 1.04
CA LEU A 199 -16.23 -2.85 0.24
C LEU A 199 -15.83 -4.20 0.87
N GLN A 200 -14.60 -4.32 1.34
CA GLN A 200 -14.11 -5.51 2.01
C GLN A 200 -14.84 -5.76 3.33
N HIS A 201 -14.86 -4.79 4.24
CA HIS A 201 -15.42 -4.99 5.57
C HIS A 201 -16.95 -5.06 5.59
N CYS A 202 -17.62 -4.17 4.85
CA CYS A 202 -19.08 -4.07 4.89
C CYS A 202 -19.78 -5.07 3.98
N PHE A 203 -19.14 -5.45 2.86
CA PHE A 203 -19.78 -6.28 1.82
C PHE A 203 -19.06 -7.60 1.56
N GLY A 204 -17.89 -7.85 2.17
CA GLY A 204 -17.12 -9.08 2.00
C GLY A 204 -16.49 -9.23 0.62
N LEU A 205 -16.19 -8.12 -0.07
CA LEU A 205 -15.58 -8.12 -1.40
C LEU A 205 -14.07 -7.90 -1.27
N ASP A 206 -13.31 -8.98 -1.30
CA ASP A 206 -11.88 -8.98 -0.96
C ASP A 206 -10.96 -8.69 -2.16
N SER A 207 -11.48 -8.75 -3.38
CA SER A 207 -10.68 -8.53 -4.59
C SER A 207 -11.34 -7.58 -5.58
N LEU A 208 -10.51 -6.88 -6.38
CA LEU A 208 -11.00 -6.03 -7.48
C LEU A 208 -11.87 -6.81 -8.48
N ASN A 209 -11.58 -8.10 -8.67
CA ASN A 209 -12.36 -8.95 -9.56
C ASN A 209 -13.76 -9.26 -8.98
N GLU A 210 -13.87 -9.51 -7.67
CA GLU A 210 -15.17 -9.68 -7.00
C GLU A 210 -15.99 -8.41 -7.04
N ILE A 211 -15.33 -7.26 -6.78
CA ILE A 211 -15.97 -5.95 -6.83
C ILE A 211 -16.50 -5.67 -8.23
N SER A 212 -15.71 -5.92 -9.28
CA SER A 212 -16.14 -5.68 -10.68
C SER A 212 -17.30 -6.57 -11.12
N LYS A 213 -17.45 -7.76 -10.53
CA LYS A 213 -18.55 -8.68 -10.79
C LYS A 213 -19.76 -8.41 -9.91
N SER A 214 -19.61 -7.63 -8.85
CA SER A 214 -20.70 -7.28 -7.95
C SER A 214 -21.65 -6.28 -8.61
N LYS A 215 -22.96 -6.34 -8.26
CA LYS A 215 -23.94 -5.38 -8.72
C LYS A 215 -23.97 -4.09 -7.89
N ILE A 216 -23.07 -3.95 -6.90
CA ILE A 216 -23.09 -2.86 -5.93
C ILE A 216 -22.75 -1.51 -6.57
N LEU A 217 -21.88 -1.49 -7.58
CA LEU A 217 -21.36 -0.26 -8.19
C LEU A 217 -21.77 -0.02 -9.66
N HIS A 218 -22.84 -0.67 -10.12
CA HIS A 218 -23.51 -0.41 -11.41
C HIS A 218 -22.63 -0.03 -12.61
N GLY A 219 -21.50 -0.72 -12.81
CA GLY A 219 -20.66 -0.55 -14.01
C GLY A 219 -19.61 0.56 -13.96
N GLU A 220 -19.68 1.51 -13.03
CA GLU A 220 -18.70 2.59 -12.91
C GLU A 220 -17.36 2.14 -12.34
N TRP A 221 -17.31 0.94 -11.80
CA TRP A 221 -16.11 0.41 -11.15
C TRP A 221 -14.91 0.23 -12.08
N ASN A 222 -15.14 -0.09 -13.35
CA ASN A 222 -14.06 -0.22 -14.33
C ASN A 222 -13.35 1.12 -14.55
N ASN A 223 -14.11 2.20 -14.66
CA ASN A 223 -13.55 3.55 -14.76
C ASN A 223 -12.75 3.93 -13.51
N ALA A 224 -13.24 3.55 -12.32
CA ALA A 224 -12.52 3.76 -11.07
C ALA A 224 -11.22 2.96 -10.98
N ILE A 225 -11.20 1.72 -11.48
CA ILE A 225 -9.97 0.90 -11.58
C ILE A 225 -8.98 1.53 -12.54
N ASP A 226 -9.41 2.02 -13.69
CA ASP A 226 -8.54 2.67 -14.67
C ASP A 226 -7.95 3.96 -14.10
N ALA A 227 -8.76 4.78 -13.43
CA ALA A 227 -8.30 5.97 -12.72
C ALA A 227 -7.30 5.62 -11.62
N TYR A 228 -7.58 4.58 -10.81
CA TYR A 228 -6.65 4.09 -9.78
C TYR A 228 -5.31 3.67 -10.37
N ASN A 229 -5.32 2.91 -11.46
CA ASN A 229 -4.12 2.46 -12.14
C ASN A 229 -3.33 3.64 -12.74
N PHE A 230 -4.02 4.64 -13.27
CA PHE A 230 -3.40 5.87 -13.76
C PHE A 230 -2.73 6.64 -12.60
N ILE A 231 -3.44 6.85 -11.49
CA ILE A 231 -2.91 7.56 -10.31
C ILE A 231 -1.71 6.80 -9.71
N LYS A 232 -1.72 5.46 -9.70
CA LYS A 232 -0.54 4.66 -9.33
C LYS A 232 0.66 4.96 -10.22
N SER A 233 0.44 5.04 -11.51
CA SER A 233 1.50 5.36 -12.48
C SER A 233 2.04 6.77 -12.27
N LEU A 234 1.16 7.72 -12.01
CA LEU A 234 1.52 9.10 -11.70
C LEU A 234 2.30 9.20 -10.37
N ARG A 235 1.86 8.49 -9.32
CA ARG A 235 2.59 8.40 -8.07
C ARG A 235 3.99 7.82 -8.26
N PHE A 236 4.09 6.73 -9.02
CA PHE A 236 5.38 6.12 -9.29
C PHE A 236 6.34 7.12 -9.96
N ALA A 237 5.86 7.80 -10.98
CA ALA A 237 6.62 8.83 -11.67
C ALA A 237 7.02 9.98 -10.73
N THR A 238 6.07 10.49 -9.96
CA THR A 238 6.33 11.55 -8.96
C THR A 238 7.41 11.13 -7.97
N ASN A 239 7.34 9.89 -7.45
CA ASN A 239 8.35 9.39 -6.51
C ASN A 239 9.76 9.35 -7.11
N ILE A 240 9.87 8.97 -8.40
CA ILE A 240 11.16 8.93 -9.10
C ILE A 240 11.76 10.34 -9.25
N PHE A 241 10.93 11.34 -9.58
CA PHE A 241 11.42 12.70 -9.83
C PHE A 241 11.65 13.52 -8.56
N THR A 242 10.75 13.41 -7.59
CA THR A 242 10.75 14.30 -6.43
C THR A 242 11.22 13.63 -5.15
N ASN A 243 11.32 12.29 -5.13
CA ASN A 243 11.49 11.50 -3.91
C ASN A 243 10.40 11.81 -2.84
N ARG A 244 9.20 12.22 -3.29
CA ARG A 244 8.04 12.60 -2.47
C ARG A 244 6.75 12.12 -3.12
N ASN A 245 5.62 12.26 -2.41
CA ASN A 245 4.28 12.04 -2.98
C ASN A 245 3.62 13.34 -3.49
N ILE A 246 4.35 14.46 -3.50
CA ILE A 246 3.85 15.76 -3.98
C ILE A 246 4.23 15.91 -5.43
N LEU A 247 3.22 16.11 -6.28
CA LEU A 247 3.37 16.37 -7.71
C LEU A 247 3.62 17.89 -7.90
N ASN A 248 4.85 18.34 -7.63
CA ASN A 248 5.24 19.72 -7.79
C ASN A 248 5.31 20.13 -9.28
N PHE A 249 5.36 21.43 -9.56
CA PHE A 249 5.36 21.96 -10.93
C PHE A 249 6.48 21.38 -11.79
N GLU A 250 7.67 21.21 -11.24
CA GLU A 250 8.82 20.67 -11.98
C GLU A 250 8.53 19.22 -12.41
N ALA A 251 8.00 18.40 -11.48
CA ALA A 251 7.60 17.03 -11.81
C ALA A 251 6.46 16.99 -12.83
N GLN A 252 5.48 17.89 -12.73
CA GLN A 252 4.38 17.97 -13.71
C GLN A 252 4.93 18.18 -15.13
N VAL A 253 5.84 19.14 -15.31
CA VAL A 253 6.45 19.45 -16.61
C VAL A 253 7.27 18.26 -17.13
N GLU A 254 8.12 17.67 -16.30
CA GLU A 254 8.97 16.56 -16.71
C GLU A 254 8.14 15.30 -17.03
N ILE A 255 7.10 15.03 -16.22
CA ILE A 255 6.18 13.93 -16.43
C ILE A 255 5.44 14.11 -17.75
N ALA A 256 4.85 15.28 -18.00
CA ALA A 256 4.14 15.58 -19.23
C ALA A 256 5.05 15.44 -20.46
N ARG A 257 6.26 15.98 -20.38
CA ARG A 257 7.27 15.92 -21.46
C ARG A 257 7.64 14.48 -21.80
N LYS A 258 7.95 13.65 -20.79
CA LYS A 258 8.36 12.27 -20.98
C LYS A 258 7.22 11.36 -21.41
N ALA A 259 6.01 11.62 -20.93
CA ALA A 259 4.80 10.93 -21.35
C ALA A 259 4.32 11.33 -22.74
N LYS A 260 4.98 12.28 -23.40
CA LYS A 260 4.57 12.85 -24.71
C LYS A 260 3.13 13.40 -24.70
N LEU A 261 2.69 13.94 -23.55
CA LEU A 261 1.36 14.54 -23.38
C LEU A 261 1.27 15.95 -24.00
N GLY A 262 2.23 16.35 -24.82
CA GLY A 262 2.30 17.63 -25.52
C GLY A 262 3.62 18.39 -25.24
N THR A 263 3.86 19.43 -26.02
CA THR A 263 4.96 20.36 -25.80
C THR A 263 4.54 21.39 -24.76
N ARG A 264 5.47 21.97 -24.01
CA ARG A 264 5.42 22.98 -22.93
C ARG A 264 4.22 23.97 -22.92
N THR A 265 3.02 23.55 -23.24
CA THR A 265 1.82 24.39 -23.30
C THR A 265 0.95 24.15 -22.07
N ALA A 266 0.16 25.16 -21.68
CA ALA A 266 -0.85 25.05 -20.63
C ALA A 266 -1.79 23.84 -20.81
N LYS A 267 -1.99 23.40 -22.07
CA LYS A 267 -2.81 22.22 -22.42
C LYS A 267 -2.18 20.89 -21.98
N SER A 268 -0.84 20.77 -22.00
CA SER A 268 -0.16 19.54 -21.53
C SER A 268 -0.15 19.45 -19.98
N LEU A 269 -0.12 20.59 -19.31
CA LEU A 269 -0.26 20.67 -17.85
C LEU A 269 -1.71 20.38 -17.43
N SER A 270 -2.71 20.86 -18.19
CA SER A 270 -4.13 20.61 -17.94
C SER A 270 -4.51 19.13 -17.97
N LEU A 271 -3.81 18.29 -18.75
CA LEU A 271 -4.05 16.85 -18.78
C LEU A 271 -3.58 16.10 -17.52
N ILE A 272 -2.73 16.72 -16.71
CA ILE A 272 -2.28 16.19 -15.42
C ILE A 272 -3.18 16.70 -14.28
N HIS A 273 -3.82 17.84 -14.48
CA HIS A 273 -4.82 18.40 -13.57
C HIS A 273 -6.21 17.81 -13.89
N ILE A 274 -6.42 16.56 -13.54
CA ILE A 274 -7.75 15.92 -13.58
C ILE A 274 -8.45 16.11 -12.27
#